data_fde3940f05f3f783e14625c9a4ab5538
#
_entry.id   fde3940f05f3f783e14625c9a4ab5538
#
_cell.length_a   1.000
_cell.length_b   1.000
_cell.length_c   1.000
_cell.angle_alpha   90.00
_cell.angle_beta   90.00
_cell.angle_gamma   90.00
#
_symmetry.space_group_name_H-M   'P 1'
#
loop_
_entity.id
_entity.type
_entity.pdbx_description
1 polymer ?
#
loop_
_entity_poly.entity_id
_entity_poly.type
_entity_poly.pdbx_seq_one_letter_code
_entity_poly.pdbx_strand_id
1 'polypeptide(L)'
;NLGLVKINGLDVNTQLHFVLPKNFYLTAKVQYTYQTAIDVTDPADNYYGHQIPYIPWHSGSAVGMFGWSNDWMQYHLNYSFIYVGERYNQQENILYNYTQPWYTHDLSLVGEWDIHKAQGKRLFTLRAALDVNNLLSQDYDVILNYPMPKRNYKCTISITY
;
A
#
# COMPACT_ATOMS: atom_id res chain seq x y z
N ASN A 1 -23.31 -5.30 17.76
CA ASN A 1 -23.94 -5.93 16.58
C ASN A 1 -24.35 -4.84 15.62
N LEU A 2 -23.70 -4.77 14.45
CA LEU A 2 -24.23 -4.03 13.32
C LEU A 2 -25.44 -4.82 12.79
N GLY A 3 -26.59 -4.18 12.70
CA GLY A 3 -27.80 -4.78 12.17
C GLY A 3 -27.73 -4.95 10.65
N LEU A 4 -28.20 -3.93 9.92
CA LEU A 4 -28.23 -3.92 8.46
C LEU A 4 -27.33 -2.77 7.93
N VAL A 5 -26.41 -3.10 7.01
CA VAL A 5 -25.52 -2.12 6.38
C VAL A 5 -25.75 -2.12 4.88
N LYS A 6 -25.94 -0.93 4.31
CA LYS A 6 -26.01 -0.73 2.86
C LYS A 6 -24.66 -0.27 2.34
N ILE A 7 -24.08 -1.05 1.43
CA ILE A 7 -22.79 -0.74 0.82
C ILE A 7 -22.99 -0.44 -0.66
N ASN A 8 -22.42 0.68 -1.13
CA ASN A 8 -22.28 1.00 -2.54
C ASN A 8 -20.85 1.44 -2.79
N GLY A 9 -20.28 1.07 -3.92
CA GLY A 9 -18.89 1.43 -4.19
C GLY A 9 -18.51 1.27 -5.65
N LEU A 10 -17.32 1.78 -5.95
CA LEU A 10 -16.63 1.65 -7.22
C LEU A 10 -15.16 1.32 -6.94
N ASP A 11 -14.69 0.23 -7.51
CA ASP A 11 -13.27 -0.14 -7.50
C ASP A 11 -12.68 -0.01 -8.89
N VAL A 12 -11.56 0.70 -8.99
CA VAL A 12 -10.78 0.83 -10.23
C VAL A 12 -9.39 0.26 -10.00
N ASN A 13 -9.03 -0.73 -10.80
CA ASN A 13 -7.72 -1.35 -10.78
C ASN A 13 -7.08 -1.27 -12.15
N THR A 14 -5.86 -0.78 -12.22
CA THR A 14 -5.10 -0.68 -13.47
C THR A 14 -3.69 -1.19 -13.25
N GLN A 15 -3.20 -2.00 -14.19
CA GLN A 15 -1.82 -2.44 -14.23
C GLN A 15 -1.26 -2.21 -15.63
N LEU A 16 -0.10 -1.58 -15.68
CA LEU A 16 0.65 -1.32 -16.89
C LEU A 16 2.02 -1.99 -16.78
N HIS A 17 2.49 -2.58 -17.85
CA HIS A 17 3.83 -3.15 -17.94
C HIS A 17 4.47 -2.73 -19.25
N PHE A 18 5.65 -2.14 -19.18
CA PHE A 18 6.42 -1.68 -20.34
C PHE A 18 7.78 -2.38 -20.33
N VAL A 19 8.11 -3.01 -21.43
CA VAL A 19 9.45 -3.49 -21.70
C VAL A 19 10.20 -2.39 -22.46
N LEU A 20 11.32 -1.98 -21.90
CA LEU A 20 12.14 -0.88 -22.41
C LEU A 20 13.44 -1.43 -23.06
N PRO A 21 14.11 -0.67 -23.92
CA PRO A 21 15.39 -1.09 -24.47
C PRO A 21 16.44 -1.39 -23.40
N LYS A 22 17.44 -2.17 -23.74
CA LYS A 22 18.59 -2.52 -22.87
C LYS A 22 18.21 -3.24 -21.57
N ASN A 23 17.18 -4.10 -21.64
CA ASN A 23 16.70 -4.93 -20.52
C ASN A 23 16.11 -4.16 -19.35
N PHE A 24 15.67 -2.93 -19.57
CA PHE A 24 14.87 -2.20 -18.58
C PHE A 24 13.39 -2.54 -18.70
N TYR A 25 12.67 -2.39 -17.61
CA TYR A 25 11.21 -2.51 -17.58
C TYR A 25 10.60 -1.61 -16.51
N LEU A 26 9.36 -1.25 -16.75
CA LEU A 26 8.54 -0.44 -15.85
C LEU A 26 7.22 -1.15 -15.64
N THR A 27 6.86 -1.34 -14.39
CA THR A 27 5.52 -1.81 -14.01
C THR A 27 4.88 -0.75 -13.13
N ALA A 28 3.63 -0.40 -13.41
CA ALA A 28 2.83 0.48 -12.59
C ALA A 28 1.50 -0.20 -12.27
N LYS A 29 1.08 -0.13 -11.02
CA LYS A 29 -0.24 -0.56 -10.55
C LYS A 29 -0.89 0.58 -9.81
N VAL A 30 -2.15 0.84 -10.10
CA VAL A 30 -2.96 1.84 -9.41
C VAL A 30 -4.27 1.19 -9.03
N GLN A 31 -4.66 1.38 -7.79
CA GLN A 31 -5.95 0.99 -7.27
C GLN A 31 -6.60 2.18 -6.60
N TYR A 32 -7.89 2.35 -6.86
CA TYR A 32 -8.72 3.35 -6.22
C TYR A 32 -10.07 2.75 -5.88
N THR A 33 -10.53 3.01 -4.66
CA THR A 33 -11.83 2.59 -4.16
C THR A 33 -12.59 3.81 -3.66
N TYR A 34 -13.79 3.98 -4.17
CA TYR A 34 -14.83 4.82 -3.55
C TYR A 34 -15.89 3.90 -2.96
N GLN A 35 -16.26 4.10 -1.69
CA GLN A 35 -17.34 3.34 -1.06
C GLN A 35 -18.11 4.14 -0.04
N THR A 36 -19.41 3.88 0.00
CA THR A 36 -20.28 4.25 1.11
C THR A 36 -20.72 2.97 1.81
N ALA A 37 -20.60 2.92 3.13
CA ALA A 37 -21.11 1.84 3.96
C ALA A 37 -21.91 2.47 5.09
N ILE A 38 -23.22 2.50 4.98
CA ILE A 38 -24.10 3.21 5.89
C ILE A 38 -24.99 2.27 6.69
N ASP A 39 -25.23 2.60 7.94
CA ASP A 39 -26.20 1.91 8.78
C ASP A 39 -27.64 2.20 8.27
N VAL A 40 -28.40 1.14 8.03
CA VAL A 40 -29.80 1.22 7.62
C VAL A 40 -30.67 0.28 8.48
N THR A 41 -30.25 0.02 9.71
CA THR A 41 -30.89 -0.93 10.62
C THR A 41 -32.28 -0.48 11.04
N ASP A 42 -32.41 0.72 11.58
CA ASP A 42 -33.67 1.27 12.06
C ASP A 42 -33.77 2.77 11.68
N PRO A 43 -34.76 3.15 10.85
CA PRO A 43 -34.98 4.56 10.50
C PRO A 43 -35.24 5.49 11.69
N ALA A 44 -35.60 4.97 12.84
CA ALA A 44 -35.81 5.74 14.07
C ALA A 44 -34.51 5.92 14.89
N ASP A 45 -33.43 5.22 14.52
CA ASP A 45 -32.14 5.34 15.20
C ASP A 45 -31.41 6.63 14.77
N ASN A 46 -30.73 7.25 15.72
CA ASN A 46 -29.89 8.44 15.48
C ASN A 46 -28.70 8.15 14.53
N TYR A 47 -28.31 6.90 14.36
CA TYR A 47 -27.21 6.50 13.48
C TYR A 47 -27.65 6.09 12.08
N TYR A 48 -28.95 6.10 11.81
CA TYR A 48 -29.47 5.77 10.50
C TYR A 48 -28.89 6.67 9.40
N GLY A 49 -28.33 6.04 8.36
CA GLY A 49 -27.68 6.76 7.26
C GLY A 49 -26.23 7.20 7.55
N HIS A 50 -25.70 6.94 8.73
CA HIS A 50 -24.32 7.27 9.06
C HIS A 50 -23.35 6.25 8.46
N GLN A 51 -22.16 6.71 8.06
CA GLN A 51 -21.05 5.88 7.61
C GLN A 51 -20.55 5.01 8.77
N ILE A 52 -20.30 3.74 8.50
CA ILE A 52 -19.74 2.79 9.46
C ILE A 52 -18.36 3.24 9.91
N PRO A 53 -18.02 3.11 11.22
CA PRO A 53 -16.72 3.49 11.77
C PRO A 53 -15.55 2.86 11.01
N TYR A 54 -14.47 3.65 10.86
CA TYR A 54 -13.22 3.27 10.21
C TYR A 54 -13.29 2.95 8.72
N ILE A 55 -14.45 3.06 8.07
CA ILE A 55 -14.59 2.87 6.63
C ILE A 55 -14.44 4.23 5.93
N PRO A 56 -13.36 4.47 5.17
CA PRO A 56 -13.19 5.71 4.42
C PRO A 56 -14.08 5.72 3.19
N TRP A 57 -14.52 6.92 2.76
CA TRP A 57 -15.19 7.06 1.46
C TRP A 57 -14.25 6.84 0.28
N HIS A 58 -12.99 7.25 0.44
CA HIS A 58 -11.97 7.18 -0.60
C HIS A 58 -10.72 6.49 -0.07
N SER A 59 -10.21 5.53 -0.79
CA SER A 59 -8.90 4.95 -0.53
C SER A 59 -8.20 4.62 -1.85
N GLY A 60 -6.90 4.49 -1.82
CA GLY A 60 -6.16 4.11 -3.00
C GLY A 60 -4.71 3.77 -2.73
N SER A 61 -4.12 3.12 -3.70
CA SER A 61 -2.69 2.83 -3.70
C SER A 61 -2.11 2.94 -5.11
N ALA A 62 -0.85 3.28 -5.19
CA ALA A 62 -0.08 3.24 -6.41
C ALA A 62 1.27 2.57 -6.14
N VAL A 63 1.67 1.63 -6.99
CA VAL A 63 2.96 0.97 -6.93
C VAL A 63 3.64 1.12 -8.28
N GLY A 64 4.86 1.65 -8.27
CA GLY A 64 5.74 1.73 -9.43
C GLY A 64 6.98 0.87 -9.20
N MET A 65 7.35 0.07 -10.17
CA MET A 65 8.59 -0.71 -10.16
C MET A 65 9.35 -0.42 -11.44
N PHE A 66 10.53 0.17 -11.32
CA PHE A 66 11.49 0.32 -12.39
C PHE A 66 12.61 -0.70 -12.19
N GLY A 67 12.84 -1.54 -13.17
CA GLY A 67 13.79 -2.63 -13.06
C GLY A 67 14.71 -2.74 -14.26
N TRP A 68 15.85 -3.37 -14.03
CA TRP A 68 16.81 -3.81 -15.02
C TRP A 68 17.25 -5.23 -14.69
N SER A 69 17.40 -6.07 -15.70
CA SER A 69 17.85 -7.45 -15.50
C SER A 69 18.74 -7.94 -16.64
N ASN A 70 19.66 -8.80 -16.33
CA ASN A 70 20.40 -9.63 -17.28
C ASN A 70 20.43 -11.08 -16.75
N ASP A 71 21.22 -11.96 -17.39
CA ASP A 71 21.28 -13.38 -17.02
C ASP A 71 21.84 -13.65 -15.61
N TRP A 72 22.47 -12.65 -14.96
CA TRP A 72 23.22 -12.82 -13.71
C TRP A 72 22.76 -11.88 -12.60
N MET A 73 22.11 -10.79 -12.95
CA MET A 73 21.78 -9.73 -12.01
C MET A 73 20.43 -9.11 -12.31
N GLN A 74 19.72 -8.71 -11.26
CA GLN A 74 18.48 -7.95 -11.35
C GLN A 74 18.50 -6.80 -10.34
N TYR A 75 18.00 -5.65 -10.75
CA TYR A 75 17.85 -4.48 -9.88
C TYR A 75 16.45 -3.92 -10.01
N HIS A 76 15.84 -3.59 -8.89
CA HIS A 76 14.50 -3.00 -8.84
C HIS A 76 14.49 -1.78 -7.93
N LEU A 77 13.98 -0.68 -8.43
CA LEU A 77 13.56 0.45 -7.64
C LEU A 77 12.06 0.40 -7.55
N ASN A 78 11.54 0.20 -6.35
CA ASN A 78 10.11 0.15 -6.06
C ASN A 78 9.70 1.42 -5.32
N TYR A 79 8.61 2.01 -5.75
CA TYR A 79 7.94 3.09 -5.07
C TYR A 79 6.51 2.67 -4.77
N SER A 80 6.04 2.95 -3.56
CA SER A 80 4.67 2.67 -3.16
C SER A 80 4.06 3.91 -2.50
N PHE A 81 2.82 4.16 -2.83
CA PHE A 81 1.98 5.20 -2.27
C PHE A 81 0.69 4.58 -1.77
N ILE A 82 0.28 4.94 -0.56
CA ILE A 82 -1.00 4.54 0.03
C ILE A 82 -1.71 5.81 0.49
N TYR A 83 -2.98 5.89 0.20
CA TYR A 83 -3.88 6.94 0.66
C TYR A 83 -5.12 6.32 1.31
N VAL A 84 -5.47 6.80 2.48
CA VAL A 84 -6.72 6.50 3.17
C VAL A 84 -7.42 7.81 3.49
N GLY A 85 -8.59 7.97 2.95
CA GLY A 85 -9.41 9.16 3.08
C GLY A 85 -9.96 9.37 4.49
N GLU A 86 -10.71 10.42 4.62
CA GLU A 86 -11.42 10.76 5.84
C GLU A 86 -12.43 9.68 6.25
N ARG A 87 -12.62 9.52 7.53
CA ARG A 87 -13.54 8.55 8.13
C ARG A 87 -13.92 8.98 9.54
N TYR A 88 -14.90 8.30 10.12
CA TYR A 88 -15.26 8.46 11.53
C TYR A 88 -14.77 7.26 12.36
N ASN A 89 -14.43 7.50 13.61
CA ASN A 89 -13.99 6.45 14.55
C ASN A 89 -15.13 5.90 15.43
N GLN A 90 -16.31 6.52 15.35
CA GLN A 90 -17.54 6.12 16.06
C GLN A 90 -18.73 6.12 15.08
N GLN A 91 -19.87 5.55 15.51
CA GLN A 91 -21.11 5.54 14.72
C GLN A 91 -21.68 6.94 14.50
N GLU A 92 -21.45 7.86 15.41
CA GLU A 92 -21.82 9.26 15.24
C GLU A 92 -20.88 9.93 14.26
N ASN A 93 -21.40 10.37 13.13
CA ASN A 93 -20.63 11.05 12.09
C ASN A 93 -20.55 12.56 12.39
N ILE A 94 -20.00 12.92 13.55
CA ILE A 94 -19.79 14.30 14.02
C ILE A 94 -18.30 14.67 13.98
N LEU A 95 -18.01 15.97 14.02
CA LEU A 95 -16.64 16.49 13.95
C LEU A 95 -15.72 15.93 15.05
N TYR A 96 -16.26 15.67 16.24
CA TYR A 96 -15.49 15.08 17.35
C TYR A 96 -14.96 13.68 17.06
N ASN A 97 -15.68 12.91 16.24
CA ASN A 97 -15.35 11.54 15.84
C ASN A 97 -14.63 11.46 14.48
N TYR A 98 -14.35 12.61 13.87
CA TYR A 98 -13.71 12.71 12.58
C TYR A 98 -12.23 12.31 12.66
N THR A 99 -11.79 11.47 11.75
CA THR A 99 -10.40 11.06 11.57
C THR A 99 -9.89 11.58 10.24
N GLN A 100 -8.82 12.36 10.28
CA GLN A 100 -8.21 12.97 9.10
C GLN A 100 -7.70 11.92 8.11
N PRO A 101 -7.70 12.24 6.81
CA PRO A 101 -7.04 11.41 5.82
C PRO A 101 -5.53 11.37 6.06
N TRP A 102 -4.91 10.28 5.64
CA TRP A 102 -3.47 10.13 5.69
C TRP A 102 -2.94 9.44 4.43
N TYR A 103 -1.66 9.59 4.22
CA TYR A 103 -0.96 8.93 3.12
C TYR A 103 0.48 8.59 3.50
N THR A 104 1.05 7.57 2.88
CA THR A 104 2.46 7.22 3.02
C THR A 104 3.12 7.02 1.66
N HIS A 105 4.42 7.25 1.64
CA HIS A 105 5.29 6.99 0.51
C HIS A 105 6.41 6.08 0.99
N ASP A 106 6.62 4.97 0.30
CA ASP A 106 7.69 4.04 0.60
C ASP A 106 8.60 3.88 -0.62
N LEU A 107 9.88 3.65 -0.38
CA LEU A 107 10.87 3.43 -1.41
C LEU A 107 11.70 2.19 -1.06
N SER A 108 11.93 1.32 -2.04
CA SER A 108 12.73 0.12 -1.86
C SER A 108 13.69 -0.07 -3.04
N LEU A 109 14.96 -0.26 -2.75
CA LEU A 109 15.98 -0.66 -3.72
C LEU A 109 16.37 -2.10 -3.47
N VAL A 110 16.22 -2.95 -4.48
CA VAL A 110 16.53 -4.38 -4.42
C VAL A 110 17.57 -4.72 -5.47
N GLY A 111 18.58 -5.48 -5.08
CA GLY A 111 19.53 -6.12 -5.98
C GLY A 111 19.55 -7.63 -5.75
N GLU A 112 19.61 -8.39 -6.84
CA GLU A 112 19.73 -9.84 -6.83
C GLU A 112 20.87 -10.25 -7.74
N TRP A 113 21.71 -11.20 -7.30
CA TRP A 113 22.89 -11.67 -8.00
C TRP A 113 22.94 -13.19 -7.99
N ASP A 114 22.90 -13.79 -9.17
CA ASP A 114 23.10 -15.22 -9.34
C ASP A 114 24.60 -15.54 -9.35
N ILE A 115 25.06 -16.19 -8.30
CA ILE A 115 26.47 -16.60 -8.15
C ILE A 115 26.63 -18.01 -8.75
N HIS A 116 27.57 -18.14 -9.72
CA HIS A 116 27.76 -19.36 -10.47
C HIS A 116 29.13 -19.99 -10.19
N LYS A 117 29.21 -21.31 -10.32
CA LYS A 117 30.48 -22.05 -10.37
C LYS A 117 31.13 -21.84 -11.73
N ALA A 118 32.44 -22.11 -11.81
CA ALA A 118 33.23 -22.04 -13.06
C ALA A 118 32.66 -22.88 -14.23
N GLN A 119 31.78 -23.83 -13.95
CA GLN A 119 31.12 -24.67 -14.95
C GLN A 119 29.72 -24.13 -15.39
N GLY A 120 29.38 -22.89 -15.03
CA GLY A 120 28.12 -22.27 -15.42
C GLY A 120 26.89 -22.68 -14.58
N LYS A 121 27.02 -23.61 -13.64
CA LYS A 121 25.94 -24.05 -12.76
C LYS A 121 25.72 -23.00 -11.66
N ARG A 122 24.47 -22.51 -11.47
CA ARG A 122 24.12 -21.63 -10.36
C ARG A 122 24.44 -22.27 -9.02
N LEU A 123 25.16 -21.56 -8.16
CA LEU A 123 25.51 -21.98 -6.81
C LEU A 123 24.48 -21.49 -5.79
N PHE A 124 24.21 -20.20 -5.80
CA PHE A 124 23.18 -19.55 -4.97
C PHE A 124 22.82 -18.18 -5.56
N THR A 125 21.70 -17.66 -5.14
CA THR A 125 21.27 -16.27 -5.39
C THR A 125 21.46 -15.47 -4.12
N LEU A 126 22.21 -14.37 -4.19
CA LEU A 126 22.31 -13.36 -3.15
C LEU A 126 21.29 -12.26 -3.45
N ARG A 127 20.47 -11.89 -2.48
CA ARG A 127 19.55 -10.77 -2.56
C ARG A 127 19.81 -9.77 -1.44
N ALA A 128 19.90 -8.50 -1.77
CA ALA A 128 19.96 -7.40 -0.81
C ALA A 128 18.83 -6.41 -1.09
N ALA A 129 18.18 -5.91 -0.05
CA ALA A 129 17.14 -4.90 -0.14
C ALA A 129 17.37 -3.80 0.90
N LEU A 130 17.15 -2.56 0.48
CA LEU A 130 17.15 -1.36 1.34
C LEU A 130 15.77 -0.71 1.20
N ASP A 131 15.05 -0.63 2.29
CA ASP A 131 13.70 -0.08 2.35
C ASP A 131 13.68 1.18 3.20
N VAL A 132 12.96 2.20 2.73
CA VAL A 132 12.61 3.41 3.46
C VAL A 132 11.11 3.49 3.51
N ASN A 133 10.51 3.23 4.66
CA ASN A 133 9.07 3.33 4.86
C ASN A 133 8.69 4.68 5.43
N ASN A 134 7.52 5.17 5.04
CA ASN A 134 7.00 6.49 5.40
C ASN A 134 8.04 7.59 5.12
N LEU A 135 8.46 7.69 3.85
CA LEU A 135 9.54 8.56 3.36
C LEU A 135 9.38 10.03 3.79
N LEU A 136 8.16 10.52 3.85
CA LEU A 136 7.84 11.90 4.24
C LEU A 136 7.69 12.09 5.76
N SER A 137 7.83 11.00 6.54
CA SER A 137 7.66 11.02 8.01
C SER A 137 6.28 11.54 8.45
N GLN A 138 5.25 11.17 7.69
CA GLN A 138 3.86 11.51 8.00
C GLN A 138 3.47 10.99 9.38
N ASP A 139 2.89 11.84 10.22
CA ASP A 139 2.24 11.44 11.45
C ASP A 139 0.81 10.99 11.11
N TYR A 140 0.45 9.77 11.45
CA TYR A 140 -0.90 9.24 11.20
C TYR A 140 -1.27 8.12 12.15
N ASP A 141 -2.58 7.98 12.36
CA ASP A 141 -3.18 6.91 13.13
C ASP A 141 -4.07 6.06 12.20
N VAL A 142 -3.88 4.75 12.20
CA VAL A 142 -4.82 3.82 11.56
C VAL A 142 -6.05 3.65 12.46
N ILE A 143 -5.82 3.50 13.76
CA ILE A 143 -6.81 3.49 14.82
C ILE A 143 -6.51 4.69 15.71
N LEU A 144 -7.54 5.42 16.12
CA LEU A 144 -7.41 6.59 16.99
C LEU A 144 -6.52 6.33 18.21
N ASN A 145 -5.56 7.21 18.46
CA ASN A 145 -4.55 7.12 19.54
C ASN A 145 -3.55 5.96 19.42
N TYR A 146 -3.44 5.35 18.25
CA TYR A 146 -2.41 4.36 17.95
C TYR A 146 -1.50 4.89 16.83
N PRO A 147 -0.51 5.74 17.16
CA PRO A 147 0.37 6.34 16.17
C PRO A 147 1.21 5.28 15.47
N MET A 148 1.26 5.39 14.16
CA MET A 148 2.06 4.51 13.31
C MET A 148 3.53 4.99 13.29
N PRO A 149 4.49 4.09 12.98
CA PRO A 149 5.88 4.46 12.89
C PRO A 149 6.12 5.59 11.89
N LYS A 150 6.89 6.59 12.28
CA LYS A 150 7.46 7.59 11.38
C LYS A 150 8.41 6.92 10.38
N ARG A 151 9.15 7.73 9.62
CA ARG A 151 10.17 7.20 8.72
C ARG A 151 11.05 6.17 9.40
N ASN A 152 11.16 5.01 8.77
CA ASN A 152 12.00 3.93 9.26
C ASN A 152 12.74 3.28 8.10
N TYR A 153 13.85 2.62 8.42
CA TYR A 153 14.75 2.02 7.46
C TYR A 153 14.90 0.53 7.76
N LYS A 154 14.92 -0.28 6.73
CA LYS A 154 15.14 -1.71 6.85
C LYS A 154 16.18 -2.16 5.83
N CYS A 155 17.15 -2.95 6.26
CA CYS A 155 18.09 -3.66 5.39
C CYS A 155 17.84 -5.15 5.51
N THR A 156 17.71 -5.83 4.37
CA THR A 156 17.49 -7.27 4.31
C THR A 156 18.54 -7.90 3.40
N ILE A 157 19.19 -8.95 3.86
CA ILE A 157 20.09 -9.79 3.05
C ILE A 157 19.58 -11.21 3.12
N SER A 158 19.47 -11.88 1.98
CA SER A 158 19.05 -13.28 1.89
C SER A 158 19.87 -14.05 0.86
N ILE A 159 20.07 -15.35 1.14
CA ILE A 159 20.77 -16.27 0.28
C ILE A 159 19.84 -17.47 0.03
N THR A 160 19.68 -17.80 -1.26
CA THR A 160 18.84 -18.93 -1.70
C THR A 160 19.69 -19.90 -2.52
N TYR A 161 19.71 -21.18 -2.14
CA TYR A 161 20.46 -22.25 -2.79
C TYR A 161 19.63 -22.99 -3.85
#